data_104fbdcc86d86ea3092fa04775368817
#
_entry.id   104fbdcc86d86ea3092fa04775368817
#
_cell.length_a   1.000
_cell.length_b   1.000
_cell.length_c   1.000
_cell.angle_alpha   90.00
_cell.angle_beta   90.00
_cell.angle_gamma   90.00
#
_symmetry.space_group_name_H-M   'P 1'
#
loop_
_entity.id
_entity.type
_entity.pdbx_description
1 polymer ?
#
loop_
_entity_poly.entity_id
_entity_poly.type
_entity_poly.pdbx_seq_one_letter_code
_entity_poly.pdbx_strand_id
1 'polypeptide(L)'
;MNRRTLLRTTAVLGAAGLTTGASLDAATAATATGTSAPRRGDPLRVHVVLFDGVEELDLAAPYEVLSASDHFTDRDVEVQYVTLDGRRTITAAFGTTLRVDRGWAPEKADLLVVPGGGYARKEAPGVWAEIRRGALPRALAEARRPGLTIAALCTGVMLLSAAGVTRGRPCTTHHKARDLLQEQGGVLKNARVVDDGDLVTAGGVTSGLDLALWLVRRELGVDAALGLEAMLEYEARGTVWTSATRS
;
A
#
# COMPACT_ATOMS: atom_id res chain seq x y z
N MET A 1 -30.58 -7.90 5.94
CA MET A 1 -30.89 -9.07 6.80
C MET A 1 -29.70 -10.02 6.70
N ASN A 2 -28.90 -10.06 7.74
CA ASN A 2 -27.58 -10.70 7.76
C ASN A 2 -27.70 -12.20 8.02
N ARG A 3 -27.27 -13.05 7.09
CA ARG A 3 -27.40 -14.53 7.17
C ARG A 3 -26.25 -15.23 7.92
N ARG A 4 -25.44 -14.51 8.70
CA ARG A 4 -24.25 -15.07 9.39
C ARG A 4 -24.42 -15.31 10.89
N THR A 5 -25.63 -15.35 11.44
CA THR A 5 -25.84 -15.60 12.87
C THR A 5 -26.66 -16.89 13.08
N LEU A 6 -26.04 -18.03 12.88
CA LEU A 6 -26.55 -19.31 13.42
C LEU A 6 -25.43 -20.37 13.36
N LEU A 7 -25.11 -20.90 14.50
CA LEU A 7 -24.25 -22.05 14.80
C LEU A 7 -22.92 -21.72 15.54
N ARG A 8 -23.05 -21.42 16.84
CA ARG A 8 -22.03 -21.75 17.85
C ARG A 8 -22.72 -21.90 19.20
N THR A 9 -23.13 -23.11 19.54
CA THR A 9 -23.37 -23.53 20.92
C THR A 9 -22.92 -24.97 21.11
N THR A 10 -22.36 -25.22 22.31
CA THR A 10 -21.94 -26.49 22.95
C THR A 10 -20.52 -26.93 22.64
N ALA A 11 -19.66 -27.29 23.62
CA ALA A 11 -19.90 -27.78 24.97
C ALA A 11 -18.68 -27.52 25.86
N VAL A 12 -18.95 -27.31 27.15
CA VAL A 12 -18.06 -27.29 28.29
C VAL A 12 -18.00 -28.67 28.93
N LEU A 13 -16.84 -29.07 29.47
CA LEU A 13 -16.56 -29.96 30.61
C LEU A 13 -15.09 -30.41 30.46
N GLY A 14 -14.12 -30.18 31.28
CA GLY A 14 -14.06 -30.20 32.76
C GLY A 14 -12.95 -31.19 33.12
N ALA A 15 -11.91 -30.74 33.81
CA ALA A 15 -11.22 -31.53 34.82
C ALA A 15 -10.14 -30.71 35.53
N ALA A 16 -10.27 -30.69 36.84
CA ALA A 16 -9.34 -30.09 37.76
C ALA A 16 -8.15 -31.03 38.03
N GLY A 17 -6.97 -30.46 38.27
CA GLY A 17 -5.79 -31.15 38.76
C GLY A 17 -4.85 -30.18 39.47
N LEU A 18 -4.83 -30.23 40.78
CA LEU A 18 -3.91 -29.53 41.68
C LEU A 18 -2.51 -30.16 41.62
N THR A 19 -1.44 -29.34 41.62
CA THR A 19 -0.26 -29.51 42.52
C THR A 19 0.66 -28.29 42.46
N THR A 20 0.79 -27.69 43.61
CA THR A 20 1.93 -27.16 44.39
C THR A 20 3.22 -26.72 43.67
N GLY A 21 3.53 -25.43 43.80
CA GLY A 21 4.71 -24.88 44.48
C GLY A 21 6.02 -24.78 43.71
N ALA A 22 6.43 -23.57 43.43
CA ALA A 22 7.71 -23.01 43.83
C ALA A 22 7.87 -21.57 43.29
N SER A 23 8.37 -20.73 44.11
CA SER A 23 8.56 -19.29 44.02
C SER A 23 9.78 -18.88 43.17
N LEU A 24 9.72 -17.59 42.73
CA LEU A 24 10.80 -16.63 42.48
C LEU A 24 11.60 -16.76 41.18
N ASP A 25 11.37 -15.84 40.25
CA ASP A 25 12.25 -14.67 40.10
C ASP A 25 11.57 -13.62 39.20
N ALA A 26 11.51 -12.41 39.73
CA ALA A 26 11.04 -11.25 39.03
C ALA A 26 12.13 -10.79 38.04
N ALA A 27 12.09 -11.29 36.83
CA ALA A 27 12.83 -10.71 35.73
C ALA A 27 11.94 -9.65 35.08
N THR A 28 12.35 -8.40 35.22
CA THR A 28 11.78 -7.23 34.52
C THR A 28 11.83 -7.46 33.02
N ALA A 29 10.73 -7.92 32.46
CA ALA A 29 10.58 -8.01 31.01
C ALA A 29 10.39 -6.60 30.47
N ALA A 30 11.44 -6.07 29.87
CA ALA A 30 11.34 -4.92 28.98
C ALA A 30 10.33 -5.27 27.87
N THR A 31 9.21 -4.56 27.86
CA THR A 31 8.20 -4.63 26.80
C THR A 31 8.83 -4.10 25.51
N ALA A 32 9.45 -4.99 24.75
CA ALA A 32 9.73 -4.75 23.36
C ALA A 32 8.37 -4.70 22.64
N THR A 33 7.94 -3.52 22.23
CA THR A 33 6.86 -3.33 21.27
C THR A 33 7.33 -3.88 19.93
N GLY A 34 7.38 -5.20 19.83
CA GLY A 34 7.61 -5.90 18.60
C GLY A 34 6.37 -5.78 17.72
N THR A 35 6.48 -5.08 16.61
CA THR A 35 5.51 -5.13 15.51
C THR A 35 5.46 -6.58 15.04
N SER A 36 4.46 -7.33 15.47
CA SER A 36 4.24 -8.71 15.02
C SER A 36 3.89 -8.68 13.54
N ALA A 37 4.45 -9.62 12.77
CA ALA A 37 4.01 -9.86 11.40
C ALA A 37 2.48 -10.10 11.38
N PRO A 38 1.76 -9.60 10.33
CA PRO A 38 0.31 -9.76 10.24
C PRO A 38 -0.07 -11.24 10.36
N ARG A 39 -0.99 -11.55 11.28
CA ARG A 39 -1.51 -12.91 11.40
C ARG A 39 -2.55 -13.14 10.31
N ARG A 40 -2.63 -14.35 9.74
CA ARG A 40 -3.77 -14.75 8.93
C ARG A 40 -5.05 -14.55 9.77
N GLY A 41 -5.88 -13.58 9.37
CA GLY A 41 -7.08 -13.18 10.10
C GLY A 41 -7.15 -11.68 10.47
N ASP A 42 -6.02 -10.96 10.47
CA ASP A 42 -6.05 -9.50 10.58
C ASP A 42 -6.42 -8.87 9.23
N PRO A 43 -7.24 -7.80 9.19
CA PRO A 43 -7.58 -7.13 7.95
C PRO A 43 -6.34 -6.61 7.23
N LEU A 44 -6.36 -6.61 5.90
CA LEU A 44 -5.38 -5.89 5.07
C LEU A 44 -5.76 -4.41 5.05
N ARG A 45 -4.96 -3.56 5.66
CA ARG A 45 -5.21 -2.12 5.73
C ARG A 45 -4.39 -1.38 4.68
N VAL A 46 -5.10 -0.74 3.76
CA VAL A 46 -4.50 -0.01 2.65
C VAL A 46 -4.80 1.47 2.75
N HIS A 47 -3.76 2.29 2.75
CA HIS A 47 -3.88 3.75 2.67
C HIS A 47 -3.43 4.23 1.29
N VAL A 48 -4.33 4.86 0.54
CA VAL A 48 -4.00 5.55 -0.71
C VAL A 48 -3.78 7.03 -0.41
N VAL A 49 -2.57 7.50 -0.66
CA VAL A 49 -2.12 8.85 -0.26
C VAL A 49 -2.53 9.87 -1.30
N LEU A 50 -3.34 10.85 -0.92
CA LEU A 50 -3.82 11.89 -1.83
C LEU A 50 -3.23 13.27 -1.51
N PHE A 51 -3.06 14.05 -2.57
CA PHE A 51 -2.61 15.45 -2.56
C PHE A 51 -3.23 16.20 -3.72
N ASP A 52 -3.22 17.53 -3.69
CA ASP A 52 -3.75 18.33 -4.80
C ASP A 52 -2.95 18.11 -6.08
N GLY A 53 -3.65 17.91 -7.19
CA GLY A 53 -3.05 17.58 -8.48
C GLY A 53 -2.69 16.11 -8.67
N VAL A 54 -3.14 15.21 -7.77
CA VAL A 54 -3.09 13.76 -8.00
C VAL A 54 -3.84 13.40 -9.28
N GLU A 55 -3.33 12.46 -10.05
CA GLU A 55 -3.98 12.02 -11.28
C GLU A 55 -5.16 11.09 -10.95
N GLU A 56 -6.31 11.31 -11.62
CA GLU A 56 -7.58 10.66 -11.30
C GLU A 56 -7.50 9.13 -11.38
N LEU A 57 -6.94 8.59 -12.44
CA LEU A 57 -6.84 7.14 -12.60
C LEU A 57 -5.80 6.53 -11.66
N ASP A 58 -4.74 7.26 -11.33
CA ASP A 58 -3.71 6.80 -10.40
C ASP A 58 -4.27 6.58 -8.98
N LEU A 59 -5.26 7.39 -8.58
CA LEU A 59 -5.93 7.23 -7.29
C LEU A 59 -7.07 6.20 -7.35
N ALA A 60 -7.86 6.20 -8.44
CA ALA A 60 -9.07 5.40 -8.53
C ALA A 60 -8.78 3.91 -8.81
N ALA A 61 -7.84 3.61 -9.71
CA ALA A 61 -7.54 2.23 -10.10
C ALA A 61 -7.09 1.35 -8.92
N PRO A 62 -6.07 1.72 -8.13
CA PRO A 62 -5.70 0.89 -6.99
C PRO A 62 -6.76 0.88 -5.88
N TYR A 63 -7.49 1.96 -5.69
CA TYR A 63 -8.57 2.00 -4.71
C TYR A 63 -9.69 1.01 -5.06
N GLU A 64 -10.15 1.03 -6.31
CA GLU A 64 -11.19 0.12 -6.81
C GLU A 64 -10.77 -1.33 -6.69
N VAL A 65 -9.62 -1.69 -7.27
CA VAL A 65 -9.13 -3.07 -7.31
C VAL A 65 -8.93 -3.64 -5.90
N LEU A 66 -8.30 -2.86 -5.00
CA LEU A 66 -8.04 -3.30 -3.63
C LEU A 66 -9.32 -3.36 -2.80
N SER A 67 -10.26 -2.42 -2.98
CA SER A 67 -11.55 -2.45 -2.28
C SER A 67 -12.41 -3.63 -2.74
N ALA A 68 -12.47 -3.89 -4.05
CA ALA A 68 -13.26 -4.98 -4.60
C ALA A 68 -12.68 -6.37 -4.27
N SER A 69 -11.41 -6.45 -3.89
CA SER A 69 -10.78 -7.72 -3.52
C SER A 69 -11.43 -8.39 -2.30
N ASP A 70 -12.11 -7.63 -1.44
CA ASP A 70 -12.88 -8.14 -0.31
C ASP A 70 -13.97 -9.15 -0.72
N HIS A 71 -14.44 -9.09 -1.97
CA HIS A 71 -15.41 -10.05 -2.52
C HIS A 71 -14.81 -11.41 -2.89
N PHE A 72 -13.50 -11.50 -3.00
CA PHE A 72 -12.78 -12.67 -3.54
C PHE A 72 -11.82 -13.31 -2.53
N THR A 73 -11.87 -12.89 -1.26
CA THR A 73 -11.03 -13.41 -0.18
C THR A 73 -11.81 -13.54 1.12
N ASP A 74 -11.35 -14.43 2.00
CA ASP A 74 -11.87 -14.52 3.37
C ASP A 74 -11.19 -13.54 4.35
N ARG A 75 -10.18 -12.81 3.89
CA ARG A 75 -9.50 -11.77 4.66
C ARG A 75 -10.21 -10.43 4.43
N ASP A 76 -10.61 -9.75 5.50
CA ASP A 76 -11.16 -8.40 5.40
C ASP A 76 -10.14 -7.44 4.77
N VAL A 77 -10.59 -6.55 3.88
CA VAL A 77 -9.75 -5.56 3.23
C VAL A 77 -10.29 -4.16 3.48
N GLU A 78 -9.51 -3.33 4.15
CA GLU A 78 -9.88 -1.95 4.48
C GLU A 78 -9.07 -0.97 3.65
N VAL A 79 -9.68 -0.33 2.67
CA VAL A 79 -9.03 0.67 1.82
C VAL A 79 -9.54 2.06 2.16
N GLN A 80 -8.64 3.01 2.34
CA GLN A 80 -9.02 4.39 2.61
C GLN A 80 -8.09 5.40 1.95
N TYR A 81 -8.66 6.54 1.53
CA TYR A 81 -7.89 7.70 1.16
C TYR A 81 -7.39 8.43 2.40
N VAL A 82 -6.13 8.86 2.36
CA VAL A 82 -5.51 9.64 3.43
C VAL A 82 -4.78 10.86 2.85
N THR A 83 -4.73 11.94 3.61
CA THR A 83 -3.89 13.09 3.28
C THR A 83 -2.94 13.40 4.43
N LEU A 84 -1.77 13.96 4.11
CA LEU A 84 -0.78 14.33 5.12
C LEU A 84 -1.33 15.38 6.10
N ASP A 85 -2.15 16.30 5.59
CA ASP A 85 -2.64 17.47 6.36
C ASP A 85 -3.96 17.16 7.12
N GLY A 86 -4.36 15.89 7.21
CA GLY A 86 -5.61 15.51 7.87
C GLY A 86 -6.85 15.66 6.97
N ARG A 87 -8.02 15.74 7.59
CA ARG A 87 -9.29 15.86 6.84
C ARG A 87 -9.32 17.11 5.97
N ARG A 88 -9.52 16.93 4.67
CA ARG A 88 -9.63 18.03 3.70
C ARG A 88 -10.29 17.60 2.40
N THR A 89 -10.65 18.57 1.57
CA THR A 89 -10.98 18.35 0.17
C THR A 89 -9.70 18.52 -0.66
N ILE A 90 -9.46 17.61 -1.59
CA ILE A 90 -8.40 17.72 -2.60
C ILE A 90 -9.01 17.91 -3.99
N THR A 91 -8.25 18.54 -4.87
CA THR A 91 -8.61 18.68 -6.29
C THR A 91 -7.58 17.92 -7.12
N ALA A 92 -8.02 16.93 -7.88
CA ALA A 92 -7.19 16.11 -8.74
C ALA A 92 -6.77 16.85 -10.02
N ALA A 93 -5.92 16.26 -10.83
CA ALA A 93 -5.24 16.90 -11.96
C ALA A 93 -6.18 17.44 -13.06
N PHE A 94 -7.32 16.82 -13.25
CA PHE A 94 -8.35 17.19 -14.23
C PHE A 94 -9.58 17.85 -13.61
N GLY A 95 -9.54 18.16 -12.30
CA GLY A 95 -10.56 18.95 -11.63
C GLY A 95 -11.56 18.15 -10.79
N THR A 96 -11.44 16.83 -10.72
CA THR A 96 -12.23 16.01 -9.80
C THR A 96 -11.94 16.44 -8.36
N THR A 97 -12.98 16.69 -7.58
CA THR A 97 -12.85 17.03 -6.17
C THR A 97 -13.26 15.85 -5.30
N LEU A 98 -12.42 15.52 -4.31
CA LEU A 98 -12.68 14.44 -3.37
C LEU A 98 -12.55 14.95 -1.94
N ARG A 99 -13.52 14.61 -1.11
CA ARG A 99 -13.41 14.82 0.33
C ARG A 99 -12.69 13.63 0.95
N VAL A 100 -11.60 13.92 1.66
CA VAL A 100 -10.80 12.93 2.38
C VAL A 100 -11.00 13.13 3.88
N ASP A 101 -11.56 12.13 4.56
CA ASP A 101 -11.90 12.20 5.97
C ASP A 101 -10.84 11.64 6.90
N ARG A 102 -9.75 11.07 6.36
CA ARG A 102 -8.68 10.43 7.12
C ARG A 102 -7.35 11.18 6.94
N GLY A 103 -6.63 11.32 8.04
CA GLY A 103 -5.29 11.86 8.07
C GLY A 103 -4.21 10.80 7.95
N TRP A 104 -2.96 11.27 7.92
CA TRP A 104 -1.76 10.45 7.88
C TRP A 104 -1.61 9.60 9.15
N ALA A 105 -1.60 8.30 9.00
CA ALA A 105 -1.44 7.32 10.07
C ALA A 105 -0.79 6.04 9.52
N PRO A 106 0.47 6.11 9.03
CA PRO A 106 1.10 4.98 8.36
C PRO A 106 1.30 3.77 9.28
N GLU A 107 1.36 3.98 10.59
CA GLU A 107 1.46 2.91 11.60
C GLU A 107 0.23 1.99 11.60
N LYS A 108 -0.89 2.44 11.04
CA LYS A 108 -2.14 1.67 10.92
C LYS A 108 -2.31 0.98 9.57
N ALA A 109 -1.35 1.16 8.66
CA ALA A 109 -1.41 0.58 7.33
C ALA A 109 -0.47 -0.63 7.20
N ASP A 110 -0.88 -1.62 6.44
CA ASP A 110 -0.02 -2.72 5.97
C ASP A 110 0.54 -2.38 4.59
N LEU A 111 -0.18 -1.53 3.84
CA LEU A 111 0.16 -1.08 2.50
C LEU A 111 -0.12 0.42 2.34
N LEU A 112 0.89 1.18 1.92
CA LEU A 112 0.74 2.55 1.42
C LEU A 112 0.80 2.53 -0.11
N VAL A 113 -0.18 3.16 -0.76
CA VAL A 113 -0.18 3.38 -2.21
C VAL A 113 0.01 4.87 -2.47
N VAL A 114 1.02 5.22 -3.25
CA VAL A 114 1.40 6.60 -3.57
C VAL A 114 1.18 6.86 -5.06
N PRO A 115 0.05 7.48 -5.44
CA PRO A 115 -0.25 7.89 -6.81
C PRO A 115 0.67 9.00 -7.29
N GLY A 116 0.73 9.20 -8.63
CA GLY A 116 1.37 10.37 -9.23
C GLY A 116 0.37 11.48 -9.59
N GLY A 117 0.82 12.43 -10.39
CA GLY A 117 0.00 13.52 -10.93
C GLY A 117 0.78 14.82 -11.11
N GLY A 118 0.30 15.66 -12.01
CA GLY A 118 0.83 17.01 -12.21
C GLY A 118 2.26 17.11 -12.78
N TYR A 119 2.88 16.03 -13.20
CA TYR A 119 4.30 15.98 -13.57
C TYR A 119 4.66 16.90 -14.76
N ALA A 120 3.78 17.05 -15.74
CA ALA A 120 4.04 17.90 -16.91
C ALA A 120 4.00 19.39 -16.60
N ARG A 121 3.41 19.81 -15.49
CA ARG A 121 3.21 21.21 -15.09
C ARG A 121 3.93 21.47 -13.77
N LYS A 122 5.21 21.82 -13.83
CA LYS A 122 6.08 21.93 -12.65
C LYS A 122 5.58 22.94 -11.61
N GLU A 123 4.90 24.01 -12.03
CA GLU A 123 4.43 25.07 -11.12
C GLU A 123 2.98 24.85 -10.62
N ALA A 124 2.26 23.88 -11.19
CA ALA A 124 0.91 23.52 -10.75
C ALA A 124 0.94 22.57 -9.53
N PRO A 125 -0.20 22.37 -8.85
CA PRO A 125 -0.35 21.28 -7.89
C PRO A 125 0.03 19.92 -8.48
N GLY A 126 0.57 19.02 -7.66
CA GLY A 126 1.03 17.71 -8.06
C GLY A 126 2.35 17.32 -7.42
N VAL A 127 2.99 16.28 -7.97
CA VAL A 127 4.22 15.71 -7.38
C VAL A 127 5.34 16.74 -7.19
N TRP A 128 5.50 17.71 -8.11
CA TRP A 128 6.53 18.75 -7.97
C TRP A 128 6.27 19.70 -6.82
N ALA A 129 5.00 20.08 -6.61
CA ALA A 129 4.61 20.93 -5.49
C ALA A 129 4.88 20.22 -4.16
N GLU A 130 4.54 18.93 -4.06
CA GLU A 130 4.79 18.12 -2.86
C GLU A 130 6.29 17.87 -2.63
N ILE A 131 7.09 17.70 -3.69
CA ILE A 131 8.56 17.59 -3.59
C ILE A 131 9.16 18.91 -3.06
N ARG A 132 8.75 20.06 -3.61
CA ARG A 132 9.21 21.38 -3.13
C ARG A 132 8.80 21.66 -1.69
N ARG A 133 7.58 21.28 -1.31
CA ARG A 133 7.08 21.37 0.06
C ARG A 133 7.89 20.51 1.03
N GLY A 134 8.37 19.36 0.58
CA GLY A 134 9.22 18.43 1.32
C GLY A 134 8.52 17.67 2.45
N ALA A 135 7.31 18.04 2.84
CA ALA A 135 6.60 17.42 3.97
C ALA A 135 6.19 15.97 3.65
N LEU A 136 5.59 15.74 2.48
CA LEU A 136 5.17 14.39 2.09
C LEU A 136 6.36 13.45 1.83
N PRO A 137 7.43 13.83 1.11
CA PRO A 137 8.63 13.00 1.01
C PRO A 137 9.23 12.63 2.36
N ARG A 138 9.31 13.57 3.31
CA ARG A 138 9.81 13.30 4.67
C ARG A 138 8.92 12.30 5.40
N ALA A 139 7.62 12.48 5.38
CA ALA A 139 6.66 11.57 6.01
C ALA A 139 6.73 10.16 5.41
N LEU A 140 6.93 10.02 4.08
CA LEU A 140 7.14 8.74 3.40
C LEU A 140 8.45 8.06 3.83
N ALA A 141 9.53 8.82 4.01
CA ALA A 141 10.80 8.29 4.51
C ALA A 141 10.66 7.76 5.95
N GLU A 142 9.98 8.52 6.82
CA GLU A 142 9.76 8.20 8.22
C GLU A 142 8.77 7.03 8.42
N ALA A 143 7.85 6.82 7.48
CA ALA A 143 6.85 5.74 7.55
C ALA A 143 7.46 4.34 7.42
N ARG A 144 8.67 4.22 6.87
CA ARG A 144 9.32 2.92 6.62
C ARG A 144 9.51 2.12 7.90
N ARG A 145 9.01 0.89 7.88
CA ARG A 145 9.12 -0.05 9.02
C ARG A 145 8.95 -1.49 8.54
N PRO A 146 9.41 -2.49 9.30
CA PRO A 146 9.07 -3.88 9.02
C PRO A 146 7.55 -4.09 8.99
N GLY A 147 7.07 -4.86 8.04
CA GLY A 147 5.65 -5.17 7.87
C GLY A 147 4.84 -4.11 7.11
N LEU A 148 5.44 -2.98 6.70
CA LEU A 148 4.81 -2.03 5.80
C LEU A 148 5.35 -2.19 4.38
N THR A 149 4.48 -2.40 3.41
CA THR A 149 4.82 -2.27 2.00
C THR A 149 4.46 -0.87 1.51
N ILE A 150 5.42 -0.20 0.85
CA ILE A 150 5.16 1.07 0.15
C ILE A 150 5.10 0.77 -1.34
N ALA A 151 3.93 0.99 -1.92
CA ALA A 151 3.71 0.89 -3.35
C ALA A 151 3.54 2.29 -3.96
N ALA A 152 4.09 2.50 -5.15
CA ALA A 152 3.89 3.75 -5.89
C ALA A 152 3.72 3.48 -7.38
N LEU A 153 2.96 4.34 -8.04
CA LEU A 153 2.78 4.25 -9.49
C LEU A 153 3.01 5.60 -10.16
N CYS A 154 3.21 5.54 -11.47
CA CYS A 154 3.37 6.72 -12.29
C CYS A 154 4.45 7.65 -11.70
N THR A 155 4.20 8.93 -11.63
CA THR A 155 5.12 9.92 -11.07
C THR A 155 5.10 10.02 -9.55
N GLY A 156 4.23 9.26 -8.87
CA GLY A 156 4.28 9.08 -7.41
C GLY A 156 5.59 8.47 -6.93
N VAL A 157 6.26 7.68 -7.78
CA VAL A 157 7.59 7.15 -7.52
C VAL A 157 8.63 8.25 -7.33
N MET A 158 8.42 9.45 -7.93
CA MET A 158 9.32 10.59 -7.73
C MET A 158 9.20 11.19 -6.31
N LEU A 159 8.04 11.03 -5.65
CA LEU A 159 7.91 11.36 -4.22
C LEU A 159 8.76 10.42 -3.36
N LEU A 160 8.76 9.13 -3.70
CA LEU A 160 9.62 8.13 -3.04
C LEU A 160 11.10 8.36 -3.34
N SER A 161 11.42 8.82 -4.54
CA SER A 161 12.79 9.20 -4.91
C SER A 161 13.28 10.40 -4.08
N ALA A 162 12.46 11.44 -3.96
CA ALA A 162 12.75 12.60 -3.11
C ALA A 162 12.85 12.22 -1.62
N ALA A 163 12.13 11.17 -1.19
CA ALA A 163 12.24 10.57 0.14
C ALA A 163 13.49 9.68 0.33
N GLY A 164 14.29 9.45 -0.72
CA GLY A 164 15.45 8.55 -0.69
C GLY A 164 15.11 7.05 -0.67
N VAL A 165 13.84 6.68 -0.82
CA VAL A 165 13.36 5.29 -0.70
C VAL A 165 13.78 4.43 -1.88
N THR A 166 13.92 5.01 -3.08
CA THR A 166 14.29 4.29 -4.31
C THR A 166 15.79 4.17 -4.54
N ARG A 167 16.61 4.85 -3.72
CA ARG A 167 18.07 4.91 -3.96
C ARG A 167 18.71 3.53 -3.84
N GLY A 168 19.40 3.10 -4.91
CA GLY A 168 20.05 1.79 -5.01
C GLY A 168 19.08 0.61 -5.12
N ARG A 169 17.76 0.87 -5.29
CA ARG A 169 16.73 -0.17 -5.33
C ARG A 169 16.15 -0.37 -6.72
N PRO A 170 15.85 -1.62 -7.11
CA PRO A 170 15.06 -1.91 -8.30
C PRO A 170 13.71 -1.17 -8.27
N CYS A 171 13.42 -0.42 -9.32
CA CYS A 171 12.19 0.35 -9.41
C CYS A 171 11.83 0.69 -10.86
N THR A 172 10.62 1.15 -11.08
CA THR A 172 10.14 1.73 -12.33
C THR A 172 9.26 2.94 -12.04
N THR A 173 8.94 3.74 -13.05
CA THR A 173 8.08 4.91 -12.95
C THR A 173 7.45 5.21 -14.30
N HIS A 174 6.64 6.27 -14.39
CA HIS A 174 6.14 6.79 -15.65
C HIS A 174 7.29 7.07 -16.63
N HIS A 175 7.11 6.72 -17.91
CA HIS A 175 8.17 6.80 -18.91
C HIS A 175 8.90 8.16 -18.98
N LYS A 176 8.17 9.27 -18.77
CA LYS A 176 8.76 10.63 -18.77
C LYS A 176 9.63 10.94 -17.55
N ALA A 177 9.57 10.13 -16.51
CA ALA A 177 10.34 10.33 -15.27
C ALA A 177 11.48 9.33 -15.08
N ARG A 178 11.66 8.39 -16.03
CA ARG A 178 12.65 7.30 -15.91
C ARG A 178 14.08 7.81 -15.80
N ASP A 179 14.47 8.74 -16.67
CA ASP A 179 15.84 9.28 -16.70
C ASP A 179 16.15 9.98 -15.37
N LEU A 180 15.22 10.82 -14.89
CA LEU A 180 15.40 11.51 -13.61
C LEU A 180 15.42 10.53 -12.42
N LEU A 181 14.61 9.48 -12.44
CA LEU A 181 14.64 8.46 -11.39
C LEU A 181 16.01 7.76 -11.34
N GLN A 182 16.58 7.46 -12.50
CA GLN A 182 17.90 6.83 -12.61
C GLN A 182 19.01 7.80 -12.17
N GLU A 183 18.95 9.08 -12.57
CA GLU A 183 19.86 10.13 -12.12
C GLU A 183 19.84 10.30 -10.59
N GLN A 184 18.67 10.10 -9.96
CA GLN A 184 18.50 10.15 -8.51
C GLN A 184 18.89 8.84 -7.79
N GLY A 185 19.42 7.87 -8.53
CA GLY A 185 19.99 6.62 -8.01
C GLY A 185 19.02 5.44 -7.93
N GLY A 186 17.86 5.52 -8.56
CA GLY A 186 16.98 4.36 -8.73
C GLY A 186 17.56 3.35 -9.73
N VAL A 187 17.46 2.05 -9.46
CA VAL A 187 17.91 0.98 -10.38
C VAL A 187 16.75 0.61 -11.29
N LEU A 188 16.65 1.31 -12.43
CA LEU A 188 15.54 1.18 -13.34
C LEU A 188 15.41 -0.24 -13.91
N LYS A 189 14.21 -0.81 -13.83
CA LYS A 189 13.83 -2.07 -14.47
C LYS A 189 12.83 -1.82 -15.60
N ASN A 190 13.02 -2.52 -16.71
CA ASN A 190 12.09 -2.47 -17.84
C ASN A 190 10.92 -3.44 -17.61
N ALA A 191 10.08 -3.10 -16.65
CA ALA A 191 8.89 -3.85 -16.29
C ALA A 191 7.74 -2.89 -15.99
N ARG A 192 6.52 -3.39 -16.10
CA ARG A 192 5.32 -2.60 -15.82
C ARG A 192 5.09 -2.47 -14.31
N VAL A 193 5.40 -3.54 -13.58
CA VAL A 193 5.46 -3.57 -12.10
C VAL A 193 6.82 -4.09 -11.68
N VAL A 194 7.42 -3.48 -10.66
CA VAL A 194 8.70 -3.90 -10.06
C VAL A 194 8.46 -4.11 -8.57
N ASP A 195 8.57 -5.34 -8.11
CA ASP A 195 8.44 -5.74 -6.71
C ASP A 195 9.82 -6.02 -6.11
N ASP A 196 10.28 -5.14 -5.25
CA ASP A 196 11.51 -5.27 -4.48
C ASP A 196 11.20 -5.49 -2.97
N GLY A 197 10.17 -6.27 -2.70
CA GLY A 197 9.81 -6.65 -1.33
C GLY A 197 8.90 -5.61 -0.66
N ASP A 198 9.45 -4.79 0.22
CA ASP A 198 8.74 -3.71 0.91
C ASP A 198 8.55 -2.45 0.05
N LEU A 199 9.13 -2.42 -1.15
CA LEU A 199 8.93 -1.40 -2.17
C LEU A 199 8.39 -2.02 -3.44
N VAL A 200 7.20 -1.59 -3.89
CA VAL A 200 6.62 -2.01 -5.17
C VAL A 200 6.34 -0.78 -6.01
N THR A 201 6.86 -0.74 -7.24
CA THR A 201 6.67 0.42 -8.12
C THR A 201 6.06 0.02 -9.45
N ALA A 202 5.30 0.90 -10.06
CA ALA A 202 4.70 0.65 -11.36
C ALA A 202 4.84 1.85 -12.32
N GLY A 203 4.65 1.57 -13.59
CA GLY A 203 4.65 2.54 -14.67
C GLY A 203 3.53 3.57 -14.58
N GLY A 204 3.22 4.23 -15.70
CA GLY A 204 2.26 5.34 -15.75
C GLY A 204 0.81 4.91 -15.81
N VAL A 205 -0.01 5.74 -15.26
CA VAL A 205 -1.48 5.82 -15.30
C VAL A 205 -2.20 4.47 -15.18
N THR A 206 -2.48 3.80 -16.30
CA THR A 206 -3.17 2.50 -16.32
C THR A 206 -2.38 1.38 -15.61
N SER A 207 -1.09 1.57 -15.34
CA SER A 207 -0.31 0.60 -14.54
C SER A 207 -0.78 0.51 -13.08
N GLY A 208 -1.65 1.41 -12.65
CA GLY A 208 -2.32 1.31 -11.35
C GLY A 208 -3.20 0.08 -11.20
N LEU A 209 -3.84 -0.36 -12.30
CA LEU A 209 -4.60 -1.61 -12.34
C LEU A 209 -3.66 -2.82 -12.15
N ASP A 210 -2.54 -2.85 -12.91
CA ASP A 210 -1.57 -3.95 -12.85
C ASP A 210 -0.86 -4.02 -11.49
N LEU A 211 -0.52 -2.87 -10.93
CA LEU A 211 0.05 -2.77 -9.58
C LEU A 211 -0.90 -3.36 -8.54
N ALA A 212 -2.16 -2.94 -8.57
CA ALA A 212 -3.13 -3.38 -7.58
C ALA A 212 -3.47 -4.86 -7.73
N LEU A 213 -3.66 -5.38 -8.96
CA LEU A 213 -3.83 -6.82 -9.21
C LEU A 213 -2.63 -7.63 -8.76
N TRP A 214 -1.40 -7.13 -8.96
CA TRP A 214 -0.19 -7.76 -8.44
C TRP A 214 -0.18 -7.80 -6.90
N LEU A 215 -0.53 -6.69 -6.24
CA LEU A 215 -0.61 -6.62 -4.79
C LEU A 215 -1.68 -7.55 -4.23
N VAL A 216 -2.86 -7.63 -4.85
CA VAL A 216 -3.90 -8.61 -4.49
C VAL A 216 -3.37 -10.03 -4.63
N ARG A 217 -2.75 -10.37 -5.76
CA ARG A 217 -2.15 -11.69 -5.97
C ARG A 217 -1.12 -12.04 -4.89
N ARG A 218 -0.33 -11.06 -4.48
CA ARG A 218 0.74 -11.22 -3.49
C ARG A 218 0.21 -11.39 -2.06
N GLU A 219 -0.76 -10.57 -1.66
CA GLU A 219 -1.25 -10.47 -0.29
C GLU A 219 -2.46 -11.38 -0.01
N LEU A 220 -3.29 -11.62 -1.01
CA LEU A 220 -4.57 -12.31 -0.88
C LEU A 220 -4.66 -13.62 -1.70
N GLY A 221 -3.72 -13.83 -2.61
CA GLY A 221 -3.64 -15.05 -3.41
C GLY A 221 -4.04 -14.90 -4.87
N VAL A 222 -3.73 -15.93 -5.64
CA VAL A 222 -3.93 -15.93 -7.11
C VAL A 222 -5.42 -15.93 -7.46
N ASP A 223 -6.23 -16.70 -6.72
CA ASP A 223 -7.67 -16.83 -7.02
C ASP A 223 -8.41 -15.50 -6.84
N ALA A 224 -8.05 -14.71 -5.83
CA ALA A 224 -8.60 -13.37 -5.64
C ALA A 224 -8.25 -12.44 -6.81
N ALA A 225 -7.01 -12.48 -7.29
CA ALA A 225 -6.60 -11.68 -8.44
C ALA A 225 -7.33 -12.07 -9.72
N LEU A 226 -7.48 -13.37 -10.01
CA LEU A 226 -8.22 -13.85 -11.18
C LEU A 226 -9.71 -13.51 -11.11
N GLY A 227 -10.32 -13.59 -9.92
CA GLY A 227 -11.70 -13.15 -9.72
C GLY A 227 -11.89 -11.66 -10.01
N LEU A 228 -10.92 -10.82 -9.61
CA LEU A 228 -10.93 -9.40 -9.92
C LEU A 228 -10.72 -9.11 -11.41
N GLU A 229 -9.80 -9.79 -12.09
CA GLU A 229 -9.61 -9.65 -13.54
C GLU A 229 -10.92 -9.94 -14.29
N ALA A 230 -11.62 -11.01 -13.90
CA ALA A 230 -12.92 -11.36 -14.47
C ALA A 230 -14.00 -10.30 -14.18
N MET A 231 -14.07 -9.79 -12.94
CA MET A 231 -15.04 -8.75 -12.55
C MET A 231 -14.79 -7.43 -13.29
N LEU A 232 -13.52 -7.05 -13.43
CA LEU A 232 -13.12 -5.79 -14.07
C LEU A 232 -13.12 -5.88 -15.62
N GLU A 233 -13.32 -7.07 -16.19
CA GLU A 233 -13.11 -7.33 -17.62
C GLU A 233 -11.73 -6.82 -18.10
N TYR A 234 -10.72 -6.98 -17.23
CA TYR A 234 -9.37 -6.49 -17.44
C TYR A 234 -8.34 -7.55 -17.05
N GLU A 235 -7.52 -7.96 -17.98
CA GLU A 235 -6.38 -8.83 -17.74
C GLU A 235 -5.14 -8.00 -17.40
N ALA A 236 -4.39 -8.39 -16.37
CA ALA A 236 -3.15 -7.73 -16.00
C ALA A 236 -2.15 -7.74 -17.16
N ARG A 237 -1.53 -6.60 -17.43
CA ARG A 237 -0.67 -6.39 -18.59
C ARG A 237 0.79 -6.26 -18.22
N GLY A 238 1.64 -6.65 -19.17
CA GLY A 238 3.08 -6.47 -19.09
C GLY A 238 3.74 -7.45 -18.12
N THR A 239 5.04 -7.21 -17.91
CA THR A 239 5.85 -8.05 -17.04
C THR A 239 5.88 -7.50 -15.63
N VAL A 240 5.90 -8.40 -14.66
CA VAL A 240 6.28 -8.09 -13.28
C VAL A 240 7.73 -8.55 -13.09
N TRP A 241 8.57 -7.64 -12.64
CA TRP A 241 9.92 -7.96 -12.20
C TRP A 241 9.91 -8.14 -10.68
N THR A 242 10.51 -9.20 -10.20
CA THR A 242 10.65 -9.46 -8.75
C THR A 242 12.12 -9.63 -8.38
N SER A 243 12.52 -9.10 -7.24
CA SER A 243 13.85 -9.42 -6.69
C SER A 243 13.90 -10.90 -6.28
N ALA A 244 15.02 -11.58 -6.56
CA ALA A 244 15.21 -13.01 -6.31
C ALA A 244 15.17 -13.43 -4.81
N THR A 245 14.87 -12.52 -3.90
CA THR A 245 15.02 -12.70 -2.45
C THR A 245 13.71 -13.02 -1.73
N ARG A 246 12.80 -13.81 -2.34
CA ARG A 246 11.69 -14.41 -1.59
C ARG A 246 11.79 -15.93 -1.70
N SER A 247 12.57 -16.51 -0.81
CA SER A 247 12.46 -17.92 -0.42
C SER A 247 11.76 -18.00 0.94
#